data_bce8ddf9cc7469365851df8a009ad961
#
_entry.id   bce8ddf9cc7469365851df8a009ad961
#
_cell.length_a   1.000
_cell.length_b   1.000
_cell.length_c   1.000
_cell.angle_alpha   90.00
_cell.angle_beta   90.00
_cell.angle_gamma   90.00
#
_symmetry.space_group_name_H-M   'P 1'
#
loop_
_entity.id
_entity.type
_entity.pdbx_description
1 polymer ?
#
loop_
_entity_poly.entity_id
_entity_poly.type
_entity_poly.pdbx_seq_one_letter_code
_entity_poly.pdbx_strand_id
1 'polypeptide(L)'
;MEFARALFANLGDCGPATNMKAIVCHRYGAPEALRVEDVEKPTPGDGEVLIRVRAASLNAYDSGLMRGRPPILRLFLGLHRPKVRLGRDVAGRVESVGRSVTQFKPGDDVFGICRGSLAEYACASESSLAAKPANVSFEVAAAVPLAGLTALQGLREAGRIQPGQRVLINGAGGGVGTFAVQFAKSFGADVTGVCSARNVEMVGSIGADRVVDYTRTDFTRSAQRYDLIFDLVANHSFFACRRVLSPQGILVAAGVGGADGRRFWRRLGRMLTGALIARFTSQRVGFFVTRLKQADLVTLAGLLESRKVTPVIDSRHRLSDTSEAFRRLAEGHARGKIVVTVDQNGTLAEV
;
A
#
# COMPACT_ATOMS: atom_id res chain seq x y z
N MET A 1 38.56 -43.94 15.44
CA MET A 1 38.27 -43.12 14.25
C MET A 1 36.85 -43.35 13.67
N GLU A 2 36.01 -44.13 14.31
CA GLU A 2 34.61 -44.36 13.87
C GLU A 2 33.58 -43.43 14.49
N PHE A 3 33.92 -42.76 15.63
CA PHE A 3 32.99 -41.87 16.33
C PHE A 3 32.81 -40.47 15.64
N ALA A 4 33.74 -40.12 14.75
CA ALA A 4 33.66 -38.86 13.99
C ALA A 4 32.85 -38.96 12.70
N ARG A 5 32.54 -40.16 12.22
CA ARG A 5 31.71 -40.39 11.01
C ARG A 5 30.22 -40.41 11.27
N ALA A 6 29.78 -40.64 12.50
CA ALA A 6 28.36 -40.69 12.87
C ALA A 6 27.75 -39.29 13.11
N LEU A 7 28.55 -38.24 13.27
CA LEU A 7 28.08 -36.88 13.56
C LEU A 7 27.77 -36.04 12.30
N PHE A 8 28.13 -36.53 11.12
CA PHE A 8 27.89 -35.84 9.83
C PHE A 8 26.96 -36.59 8.86
N ALA A 9 26.26 -37.61 9.35
CA ALA A 9 25.40 -38.45 8.52
C ALA A 9 23.91 -38.03 8.50
N ASN A 10 23.58 -36.84 8.94
CA ASN A 10 22.20 -36.30 8.86
C ASN A 10 22.18 -34.85 8.35
N LEU A 11 22.99 -34.53 7.35
CA LEU A 11 22.68 -33.45 6.44
C LEU A 11 21.68 -34.02 5.43
N GLY A 12 20.40 -33.88 5.72
CA GLY A 12 19.34 -34.24 4.78
C GLY A 12 19.66 -33.61 3.43
N ASP A 13 19.47 -34.42 2.41
CA ASP A 13 19.60 -34.06 1.01
C ASP A 13 18.81 -32.80 0.71
N CYS A 14 19.46 -31.62 0.82
CA CYS A 14 18.94 -30.37 0.29
C CYS A 14 18.99 -30.54 -1.23
N GLY A 15 17.87 -30.95 -1.81
CA GLY A 15 17.69 -30.89 -3.24
C GLY A 15 18.18 -29.55 -3.79
N PRO A 16 18.57 -29.46 -5.04
CA PRO A 16 19.23 -28.29 -5.61
C PRO A 16 18.38 -27.03 -5.27
N ALA A 17 19.01 -26.06 -4.60
CA ALA A 17 18.39 -24.79 -4.24
C ALA A 17 17.81 -24.19 -5.52
N THR A 18 16.50 -24.18 -5.65
CA THR A 18 15.82 -23.64 -6.82
C THR A 18 15.93 -22.13 -6.75
N ASN A 19 16.67 -21.53 -7.68
CA ASN A 19 16.77 -20.09 -7.81
C ASN A 19 15.48 -19.50 -8.38
N MET A 20 15.18 -18.27 -7.97
CA MET A 20 14.07 -17.48 -8.48
C MET A 20 14.55 -16.08 -8.84
N LYS A 21 13.87 -15.40 -9.75
CA LYS A 21 14.12 -13.99 -10.05
C LYS A 21 13.48 -13.07 -9.03
N ALA A 22 14.25 -12.08 -8.55
CA ALA A 22 13.77 -11.07 -7.62
C ALA A 22 14.42 -9.70 -7.88
N ILE A 23 13.74 -8.65 -7.47
CA ILE A 23 14.32 -7.31 -7.43
C ILE A 23 15.21 -7.18 -6.19
N VAL A 24 16.47 -6.89 -6.44
CA VAL A 24 17.50 -6.67 -5.43
C VAL A 24 17.93 -5.22 -5.42
N CYS A 25 18.13 -4.66 -4.22
CA CYS A 25 18.60 -3.30 -4.00
C CYS A 25 19.92 -3.35 -3.21
N HIS A 26 21.04 -3.24 -3.90
CA HIS A 26 22.38 -3.34 -3.29
C HIS A 26 22.81 -2.09 -2.52
N ARG A 27 22.18 -0.96 -2.77
CA ARG A 27 22.44 0.33 -2.10
C ARG A 27 21.20 1.19 -2.08
N TYR A 28 21.06 1.99 -1.06
CA TYR A 28 20.03 3.02 -1.05
C TYR A 28 20.24 4.02 -2.17
N GLY A 29 19.16 4.43 -2.84
CA GLY A 29 19.29 5.40 -3.90
C GLY A 29 18.08 5.56 -4.79
N ALA A 30 18.36 5.85 -6.05
CA ALA A 30 17.37 6.01 -7.10
C ALA A 30 16.97 4.65 -7.71
N PRO A 31 15.90 4.61 -8.53
CA PRO A 31 15.40 3.38 -9.14
C PRO A 31 16.45 2.61 -9.96
N GLU A 32 17.46 3.29 -10.47
CA GLU A 32 18.59 2.70 -11.22
C GLU A 32 19.48 1.76 -10.38
N ALA A 33 19.33 1.80 -9.06
CA ALA A 33 20.01 0.86 -8.15
C ALA A 33 19.36 -0.52 -8.09
N LEU A 34 18.16 -0.66 -8.64
CA LEU A 34 17.41 -1.93 -8.67
C LEU A 34 17.95 -2.85 -9.78
N ARG A 35 18.06 -4.13 -9.46
CA ARG A 35 18.47 -5.18 -10.40
C ARG A 35 17.53 -6.37 -10.25
N VAL A 36 17.28 -7.04 -11.38
CA VAL A 36 16.69 -8.39 -11.38
C VAL A 36 17.85 -9.39 -11.23
N GLU A 37 17.79 -10.21 -10.21
CA GLU A 37 18.84 -11.20 -9.92
C GLU A 37 18.22 -12.55 -9.59
N ASP A 38 19.01 -13.59 -9.81
CA ASP A 38 18.67 -14.92 -9.34
C ASP A 38 19.05 -15.04 -7.87
N VAL A 39 18.07 -15.35 -7.05
CA VAL A 39 18.20 -15.50 -5.60
C VAL A 39 17.58 -16.82 -5.16
N GLU A 40 17.96 -17.31 -4.01
CA GLU A 40 17.38 -18.52 -3.44
C GLU A 40 15.88 -18.36 -3.19
N LYS A 41 15.08 -19.36 -3.65
CA LYS A 41 13.64 -19.46 -3.40
C LYS A 41 13.41 -19.66 -1.89
N PRO A 42 12.57 -18.82 -1.23
CA PRO A 42 12.37 -18.93 0.19
C PRO A 42 11.55 -20.17 0.56
N THR A 43 11.83 -20.74 1.72
CA THR A 43 11.03 -21.79 2.34
C THR A 43 10.08 -21.17 3.37
N PRO A 44 8.78 -21.48 3.38
CA PRO A 44 7.85 -20.94 4.35
C PRO A 44 8.14 -21.46 5.77
N GLY A 45 8.10 -20.58 6.76
CA GLY A 45 8.08 -20.95 8.17
C GLY A 45 6.76 -21.61 8.56
N ASP A 46 6.66 -22.14 9.81
CA ASP A 46 5.51 -22.94 10.25
C ASP A 46 4.14 -22.26 10.03
N GLY A 47 4.02 -20.96 10.28
CA GLY A 47 2.80 -20.16 10.07
C GLY A 47 2.77 -19.35 8.78
N GLU A 48 3.63 -19.68 7.81
CA GLU A 48 3.74 -18.94 6.57
C GLU A 48 3.25 -19.73 5.36
N VAL A 49 2.84 -18.98 4.37
CA VAL A 49 2.40 -19.45 3.05
C VAL A 49 3.43 -19.02 2.02
N LEU A 50 3.96 -19.91 1.24
CA LEU A 50 4.78 -19.62 0.07
C LEU A 50 3.83 -19.33 -1.10
N ILE A 51 3.94 -18.14 -1.65
CA ILE A 51 3.11 -17.68 -2.75
C ILE A 51 3.94 -17.64 -4.02
N ARG A 52 3.47 -18.27 -5.07
CA ARG A 52 3.89 -18.03 -6.43
C ARG A 52 3.28 -16.72 -6.89
N VAL A 53 4.08 -15.66 -6.92
CA VAL A 53 3.59 -14.30 -7.19
C VAL A 53 3.15 -14.19 -8.66
N ARG A 54 1.98 -13.62 -8.87
CA ARG A 54 1.45 -13.30 -10.21
C ARG A 54 1.45 -11.78 -10.44
N ALA A 55 1.19 -11.02 -9.38
CA ALA A 55 1.26 -9.57 -9.42
C ALA A 55 1.64 -9.00 -8.04
N ALA A 56 2.31 -7.88 -8.07
CA ALA A 56 2.64 -7.02 -6.93
C ALA A 56 2.19 -5.60 -7.23
N SER A 57 2.13 -4.72 -6.22
CA SER A 57 1.93 -3.30 -6.48
C SER A 57 2.84 -2.41 -5.64
N LEU A 58 3.17 -1.25 -6.19
CA LEU A 58 4.07 -0.30 -5.56
C LEU A 58 3.34 0.65 -4.62
N ASN A 59 4.01 1.00 -3.53
CA ASN A 59 3.55 1.96 -2.55
C ASN A 59 4.63 3.01 -2.28
N ALA A 60 4.22 4.16 -1.75
CA ALA A 60 5.16 5.19 -1.28
C ALA A 60 6.14 4.65 -0.23
N TYR A 61 5.72 3.63 0.55
CA TYR A 61 6.56 2.90 1.49
C TYR A 61 7.76 2.25 0.79
N ASP A 62 7.54 1.58 -0.33
CA ASP A 62 8.60 0.88 -1.09
C ASP A 62 9.62 1.88 -1.63
N SER A 63 9.17 3.04 -2.12
CA SER A 63 10.03 4.15 -2.54
C SER A 63 10.85 4.71 -1.37
N GLY A 64 10.24 4.85 -0.19
CA GLY A 64 10.91 5.26 1.05
C GLY A 64 11.99 4.27 1.46
N LEU A 65 11.69 2.98 1.42
CA LEU A 65 12.60 1.89 1.74
C LEU A 65 13.79 1.84 0.76
N MET A 66 13.53 1.90 -0.54
CA MET A 66 14.56 1.94 -1.59
C MET A 66 15.51 3.12 -1.41
N ARG A 67 15.00 4.29 -1.02
CA ARG A 67 15.80 5.50 -0.80
C ARG A 67 16.44 5.57 0.59
N GLY A 68 16.06 4.68 1.52
CA GLY A 68 16.49 4.72 2.92
C GLY A 68 16.07 6.01 3.62
N ARG A 69 14.82 6.43 3.42
CA ARG A 69 14.28 7.67 4.00
C ARG A 69 13.07 7.41 4.89
N PRO A 70 12.97 8.08 6.05
CA PRO A 70 13.96 8.99 6.65
C PRO A 70 15.25 8.25 7.07
N PRO A 71 16.42 8.92 7.13
CA PRO A 71 17.72 8.26 7.36
C PRO A 71 17.79 7.40 8.62
N ILE A 72 17.04 7.75 9.66
CA ILE A 72 17.00 6.98 10.90
C ILE A 72 16.53 5.52 10.67
N LEU A 73 15.73 5.26 9.65
CA LEU A 73 15.30 3.90 9.31
C LEU A 73 16.47 3.00 8.90
N ARG A 74 17.57 3.58 8.38
CA ARG A 74 18.77 2.82 8.02
C ARG A 74 19.42 2.10 9.21
N LEU A 75 19.26 2.64 10.41
CA LEU A 75 19.75 1.98 11.63
C LEU A 75 19.05 0.63 11.87
N PHE A 76 17.79 0.52 11.48
CA PHE A 76 16.97 -0.69 11.65
C PHE A 76 16.93 -1.56 10.39
N LEU A 77 17.00 -0.95 9.22
CA LEU A 77 16.83 -1.64 7.93
C LEU A 77 18.16 -1.98 7.25
N GLY A 78 19.30 -1.56 7.82
CA GLY A 78 20.66 -1.73 7.29
C GLY A 78 21.29 -0.40 6.89
N LEU A 79 22.53 -0.17 7.29
CA LEU A 79 23.23 1.11 7.14
C LEU A 79 23.52 1.47 5.66
N HIS A 80 23.95 0.50 4.88
CA HIS A 80 24.43 0.71 3.50
C HIS A 80 23.40 0.29 2.43
N ARG A 81 22.62 -0.74 2.73
CA ARG A 81 21.58 -1.30 1.83
C ARG A 81 20.39 -1.76 2.66
N PRO A 82 19.18 -1.79 2.09
CA PRO A 82 18.04 -2.38 2.77
C PRO A 82 18.28 -3.90 2.93
N LYS A 83 18.20 -4.39 4.15
CA LYS A 83 18.22 -5.83 4.46
C LYS A 83 16.88 -6.51 4.14
N VAL A 84 15.85 -5.72 3.85
CA VAL A 84 14.50 -6.19 3.56
C VAL A 84 14.26 -6.09 2.05
N ARG A 85 13.73 -7.15 1.46
CA ARG A 85 13.32 -7.17 0.05
C ARG A 85 12.17 -6.17 -0.18
N LEU A 86 12.15 -5.53 -1.36
CA LEU A 86 11.13 -4.57 -1.76
C LEU A 86 9.83 -5.27 -2.16
N GLY A 87 8.74 -4.52 -2.07
CA GLY A 87 7.39 -4.99 -2.37
C GLY A 87 6.63 -5.46 -1.14
N ARG A 88 5.42 -4.96 -1.00
CA ARG A 88 4.51 -5.27 0.13
C ARG A 88 3.23 -5.93 -0.33
N ASP A 89 2.59 -5.39 -1.32
CA ASP A 89 1.34 -5.90 -1.85
C ASP A 89 1.61 -7.10 -2.76
N VAL A 90 0.86 -8.17 -2.59
CA VAL A 90 1.00 -9.41 -3.37
C VAL A 90 -0.36 -9.97 -3.75
N ALA A 91 -0.44 -10.54 -4.93
CA ALA A 91 -1.47 -11.48 -5.33
C ALA A 91 -0.81 -12.62 -6.11
N GLY A 92 -1.25 -13.84 -5.85
CA GLY A 92 -0.64 -15.02 -6.47
C GLY A 92 -1.33 -16.30 -6.02
N ARG A 93 -0.71 -17.42 -6.36
CA ARG A 93 -1.20 -18.76 -6.04
C ARG A 93 -0.33 -19.39 -4.96
N VAL A 94 -0.96 -20.02 -4.01
CA VAL A 94 -0.27 -20.80 -2.97
C VAL A 94 0.51 -21.93 -3.61
N GLU A 95 1.80 -21.96 -3.38
CA GLU A 95 2.73 -23.00 -3.84
C GLU A 95 2.86 -24.10 -2.78
N SER A 96 3.13 -23.69 -1.54
CA SER A 96 3.24 -24.57 -0.38
C SER A 96 2.90 -23.82 0.89
N VAL A 97 2.66 -24.54 1.98
CA VAL A 97 2.29 -23.97 3.27
C VAL A 97 3.13 -24.59 4.39
N GLY A 98 3.37 -23.81 5.44
CA GLY A 98 4.01 -24.28 6.67
C GLY A 98 3.06 -25.16 7.50
N ARG A 99 3.63 -25.85 8.47
CA ARG A 99 2.92 -26.91 9.25
C ARG A 99 1.72 -26.41 10.03
N SER A 100 1.75 -25.15 10.48
CA SER A 100 0.68 -24.55 11.31
C SER A 100 -0.35 -23.78 10.51
N VAL A 101 -0.23 -23.73 9.18
CA VAL A 101 -1.22 -23.08 8.31
C VAL A 101 -2.46 -23.94 8.18
N THR A 102 -3.63 -23.33 8.38
CA THR A 102 -4.93 -24.03 8.39
C THR A 102 -5.94 -23.47 7.40
N GLN A 103 -5.78 -22.19 6.98
CA GLN A 103 -6.78 -21.49 6.16
C GLN A 103 -6.52 -21.61 4.66
N PHE A 104 -5.30 -21.97 4.26
CA PHE A 104 -4.90 -22.05 2.86
C PHE A 104 -4.22 -23.37 2.54
N LYS A 105 -4.33 -23.80 1.29
CA LYS A 105 -3.69 -24.99 0.74
C LYS A 105 -3.03 -24.67 -0.61
N PRO A 106 -2.09 -25.50 -1.08
CA PRO A 106 -1.52 -25.38 -2.43
C PRO A 106 -2.61 -25.32 -3.49
N GLY A 107 -2.47 -24.37 -4.43
CA GLY A 107 -3.42 -24.11 -5.51
C GLY A 107 -4.41 -22.98 -5.22
N ASP A 108 -4.60 -22.56 -3.98
CA ASP A 108 -5.49 -21.44 -3.65
C ASP A 108 -4.95 -20.11 -4.21
N ASP A 109 -5.85 -19.27 -4.74
CA ASP A 109 -5.52 -17.92 -5.15
C ASP A 109 -5.71 -16.97 -3.97
N VAL A 110 -4.65 -16.20 -3.65
CA VAL A 110 -4.59 -15.31 -2.48
C VAL A 110 -4.11 -13.92 -2.84
N PHE A 111 -4.45 -12.95 -2.00
CA PHE A 111 -3.88 -11.61 -2.04
C PHE A 111 -3.69 -11.08 -0.61
N GLY A 112 -2.78 -10.13 -0.46
CA GLY A 112 -2.50 -9.56 0.86
C GLY A 112 -1.16 -8.85 0.93
N ILE A 113 -0.52 -8.91 2.09
CA ILE A 113 0.73 -8.22 2.38
C ILE A 113 1.81 -9.23 2.75
N CYS A 114 2.97 -9.10 2.09
CA CYS A 114 4.16 -9.87 2.40
C CYS A 114 5.41 -8.97 2.46
N ARG A 115 6.58 -9.57 2.52
CA ARG A 115 7.86 -8.90 2.31
C ARG A 115 8.53 -9.47 1.08
N GLY A 116 8.87 -8.59 0.11
CA GLY A 116 9.57 -9.02 -1.09
C GLY A 116 8.67 -9.55 -2.20
N SER A 117 7.48 -8.96 -2.37
CA SER A 117 6.56 -9.31 -3.47
C SER A 117 7.08 -9.00 -4.87
N LEU A 118 8.16 -8.22 -5.00
CA LEU A 118 8.81 -7.98 -6.29
C LEU A 118 9.78 -9.13 -6.63
N ALA A 119 9.25 -10.34 -6.68
CA ALA A 119 9.96 -11.60 -6.94
C ALA A 119 8.99 -12.66 -7.46
N GLU A 120 9.50 -13.75 -8.01
CA GLU A 120 8.67 -14.87 -8.48
C GLU A 120 7.97 -15.63 -7.33
N TYR A 121 8.58 -15.64 -6.14
CA TYR A 121 8.00 -16.24 -4.94
C TYR A 121 8.21 -15.33 -3.72
N ALA A 122 7.25 -15.35 -2.82
CA ALA A 122 7.32 -14.63 -1.55
C ALA A 122 6.61 -15.40 -0.44
N CYS A 123 7.15 -15.33 0.80
CA CYS A 123 6.48 -15.85 1.97
C CYS A 123 5.66 -14.76 2.66
N ALA A 124 4.48 -15.13 3.14
CA ALA A 124 3.61 -14.29 3.92
C ALA A 124 3.04 -15.07 5.11
N SER A 125 2.83 -14.41 6.25
CA SER A 125 2.04 -15.00 7.33
C SER A 125 0.62 -15.28 6.84
N GLU A 126 0.03 -16.41 7.25
CA GLU A 126 -1.35 -16.76 6.96
C GLU A 126 -2.33 -15.62 7.31
N SER A 127 -2.13 -14.96 8.46
CA SER A 127 -2.94 -13.84 8.93
C SER A 127 -2.79 -12.55 8.10
N SER A 128 -1.85 -12.52 7.17
CA SER A 128 -1.57 -11.39 6.28
C SER A 128 -2.22 -11.54 4.89
N LEU A 129 -2.98 -12.61 4.69
CA LEU A 129 -3.58 -12.99 3.42
C LEU A 129 -5.10 -13.13 3.54
N ALA A 130 -5.76 -12.98 2.40
CA ALA A 130 -7.15 -13.36 2.18
C ALA A 130 -7.29 -14.09 0.85
N ALA A 131 -8.35 -14.89 0.70
CA ALA A 131 -8.71 -15.50 -0.57
C ALA A 131 -8.98 -14.41 -1.62
N LYS A 132 -8.41 -14.57 -2.81
CA LYS A 132 -8.67 -13.69 -3.94
C LYS A 132 -10.05 -14.01 -4.52
N PRO A 133 -10.95 -13.02 -4.68
CA PRO A 133 -12.22 -13.25 -5.34
C PRO A 133 -12.03 -13.79 -6.77
N ALA A 134 -12.84 -14.76 -7.17
CA ALA A 134 -12.70 -15.44 -8.46
C ALA A 134 -12.92 -14.50 -9.66
N ASN A 135 -13.76 -13.49 -9.50
CA ASN A 135 -14.09 -12.49 -10.54
C ASN A 135 -13.08 -11.34 -10.66
N VAL A 136 -11.92 -11.43 -9.97
CA VAL A 136 -10.92 -10.37 -9.92
C VAL A 136 -9.58 -10.92 -10.43
N SER A 137 -8.92 -10.21 -11.34
CA SER A 137 -7.57 -10.58 -11.80
C SER A 137 -6.52 -10.41 -10.68
N PHE A 138 -5.35 -11.07 -10.82
CA PHE A 138 -4.26 -10.91 -9.86
C PHE A 138 -3.75 -9.48 -9.78
N GLU A 139 -3.70 -8.76 -10.89
CA GLU A 139 -3.26 -7.35 -10.94
C GLU A 139 -4.19 -6.45 -10.15
N VAL A 140 -5.51 -6.63 -10.34
CA VAL A 140 -6.52 -5.89 -9.59
C VAL A 140 -6.43 -6.24 -8.10
N ALA A 141 -6.29 -7.51 -7.75
CA ALA A 141 -6.16 -7.95 -6.37
C ALA A 141 -4.88 -7.40 -5.71
N ALA A 142 -3.73 -7.41 -6.42
CA ALA A 142 -2.47 -6.87 -5.93
C ALA A 142 -2.51 -5.35 -5.71
N ALA A 143 -3.37 -4.62 -6.41
CA ALA A 143 -3.50 -3.17 -6.25
C ALA A 143 -4.16 -2.76 -4.92
N VAL A 144 -4.78 -3.69 -4.18
CA VAL A 144 -5.68 -3.38 -3.06
C VAL A 144 -5.02 -3.31 -1.70
N PRO A 145 -4.15 -4.25 -1.25
CA PRO A 145 -3.92 -4.50 0.16
C PRO A 145 -3.56 -3.26 0.97
N LEU A 146 -2.36 -2.70 0.80
CA LEU A 146 -1.91 -1.60 1.65
C LEU A 146 -2.72 -0.32 1.45
N ALA A 147 -3.06 0.00 0.20
CA ALA A 147 -3.82 1.21 -0.13
C ALA A 147 -5.28 1.11 0.38
N GLY A 148 -5.93 -0.03 0.14
CA GLY A 148 -7.28 -0.31 0.62
C GLY A 148 -7.37 -0.34 2.14
N LEU A 149 -6.45 -1.04 2.82
CA LEU A 149 -6.38 -1.05 4.29
C LEU A 149 -6.21 0.36 4.86
N THR A 150 -5.33 1.17 4.24
CA THR A 150 -5.09 2.55 4.68
C THR A 150 -6.35 3.41 4.52
N ALA A 151 -7.03 3.31 3.39
CA ALA A 151 -8.26 4.06 3.14
C ALA A 151 -9.40 3.62 4.09
N LEU A 152 -9.61 2.29 4.22
CA LEU A 152 -10.66 1.73 5.06
C LEU A 152 -10.49 2.10 6.53
N GLN A 153 -9.31 1.86 7.10
CA GLN A 153 -9.03 2.16 8.50
C GLN A 153 -8.98 3.67 8.77
N GLY A 154 -8.45 4.45 7.81
CA GLY A 154 -8.42 5.90 7.90
C GLY A 154 -9.81 6.52 8.00
N LEU A 155 -10.75 6.05 7.21
CA LEU A 155 -12.14 6.52 7.24
C LEU A 155 -12.93 5.93 8.43
N ARG A 156 -12.85 4.60 8.63
CA ARG A 156 -13.67 3.89 9.61
C ARG A 156 -13.19 4.08 11.05
N GLU A 157 -11.89 3.86 11.31
CA GLU A 157 -11.34 3.86 12.67
C GLU A 157 -10.88 5.25 13.12
N ALA A 158 -10.05 5.92 12.29
CA ALA A 158 -9.54 7.24 12.64
C ALA A 158 -10.55 8.35 12.38
N GLY A 159 -11.24 8.31 11.26
CA GLY A 159 -12.23 9.30 10.83
C GLY A 159 -13.61 9.10 11.42
N ARG A 160 -13.95 7.86 11.85
CA ARG A 160 -15.28 7.50 12.38
C ARG A 160 -16.41 7.96 11.48
N ILE A 161 -16.21 7.76 10.16
CA ILE A 161 -17.14 8.22 9.13
C ILE A 161 -18.58 7.74 9.39
N GLN A 162 -19.54 8.63 9.20
CA GLN A 162 -20.97 8.36 9.33
C GLN A 162 -21.72 8.70 8.04
N PRO A 163 -22.83 8.04 7.73
CA PRO A 163 -23.68 8.40 6.59
C PRO A 163 -24.12 9.87 6.67
N GLY A 164 -24.21 10.53 5.51
CA GLY A 164 -24.63 11.94 5.41
C GLY A 164 -23.54 12.96 5.73
N GLN A 165 -22.37 12.54 6.24
CA GLN A 165 -21.27 13.47 6.50
C GLN A 165 -20.66 14.00 5.21
N ARG A 166 -20.20 15.27 5.27
CA ARG A 166 -19.39 15.90 4.21
C ARG A 166 -17.92 15.55 4.43
N VAL A 167 -17.36 14.79 3.51
CA VAL A 167 -15.99 14.27 3.58
C VAL A 167 -15.13 14.89 2.49
N LEU A 168 -14.01 15.50 2.87
CA LEU A 168 -12.99 15.93 1.92
C LEU A 168 -11.81 14.97 1.93
N ILE A 169 -11.41 14.53 0.72
CA ILE A 169 -10.25 13.65 0.52
C ILE A 169 -9.17 14.42 -0.25
N ASN A 170 -8.12 14.85 0.47
CA ASN A 170 -6.98 15.52 -0.14
C ASN A 170 -6.00 14.49 -0.70
N GLY A 171 -5.77 14.51 -2.01
CA GLY A 171 -5.01 13.52 -2.75
C GLY A 171 -5.89 12.40 -3.33
N ALA A 172 -7.14 12.72 -3.68
CA ALA A 172 -8.16 11.79 -4.19
C ALA A 172 -7.72 10.98 -5.43
N GLY A 173 -6.84 11.52 -6.27
CA GLY A 173 -6.35 10.83 -7.48
C GLY A 173 -5.20 9.85 -7.25
N GLY A 174 -4.67 9.72 -6.03
CA GLY A 174 -3.56 8.82 -5.70
C GLY A 174 -4.02 7.42 -5.28
N GLY A 175 -3.06 6.50 -5.06
CA GLY A 175 -3.36 5.09 -4.76
C GLY A 175 -4.30 4.88 -3.59
N VAL A 176 -4.10 5.54 -2.44
CA VAL A 176 -5.01 5.48 -1.29
C VAL A 176 -6.27 6.31 -1.54
N GLY A 177 -6.13 7.46 -2.22
CA GLY A 177 -7.22 8.41 -2.44
C GLY A 177 -8.36 7.85 -3.27
N THR A 178 -8.05 7.07 -4.31
CA THR A 178 -9.07 6.44 -5.17
C THR A 178 -9.91 5.41 -4.40
N PHE A 179 -9.32 4.68 -3.45
CA PHE A 179 -10.08 3.82 -2.54
C PHE A 179 -10.89 4.64 -1.54
N ALA A 180 -10.29 5.71 -0.98
CA ALA A 180 -10.96 6.54 0.02
C ALA A 180 -12.24 7.20 -0.55
N VAL A 181 -12.23 7.66 -1.81
CA VAL A 181 -13.42 8.19 -2.47
C VAL A 181 -14.52 7.13 -2.54
N GLN A 182 -14.20 5.95 -3.05
CA GLN A 182 -15.17 4.86 -3.21
C GLN A 182 -15.71 4.35 -1.88
N PHE A 183 -14.85 4.20 -0.85
CA PHE A 183 -15.30 3.79 0.48
C PHE A 183 -16.17 4.86 1.14
N ALA A 184 -15.79 6.13 1.07
CA ALA A 184 -16.60 7.21 1.64
C ALA A 184 -17.99 7.25 1.00
N LYS A 185 -18.08 7.05 -0.32
CA LYS A 185 -19.38 6.90 -1.02
C LYS A 185 -20.14 5.68 -0.55
N SER A 186 -19.49 4.52 -0.41
CA SER A 186 -20.14 3.29 0.06
C SER A 186 -20.65 3.40 1.50
N PHE A 187 -20.09 4.30 2.30
CA PHE A 187 -20.55 4.65 3.64
C PHE A 187 -21.62 5.74 3.66
N GLY A 188 -22.11 6.18 2.49
CA GLY A 188 -23.18 7.16 2.37
C GLY A 188 -22.77 8.61 2.61
N ALA A 189 -21.51 8.98 2.44
CA ALA A 189 -21.02 10.35 2.60
C ALA A 189 -21.22 11.21 1.34
N ASP A 190 -21.27 12.56 1.51
CA ASP A 190 -21.10 13.57 0.47
C ASP A 190 -19.59 13.83 0.30
N VAL A 191 -19.01 13.38 -0.81
CA VAL A 191 -17.57 13.31 -1.00
C VAL A 191 -17.05 14.42 -1.90
N THR A 192 -16.11 15.21 -1.38
CA THR A 192 -15.30 16.17 -2.15
C THR A 192 -13.88 15.61 -2.33
N GLY A 193 -13.49 15.34 -3.57
CA GLY A 193 -12.13 14.92 -3.91
C GLY A 193 -11.25 16.09 -4.31
N VAL A 194 -10.03 16.19 -3.74
CA VAL A 194 -9.03 17.20 -4.14
C VAL A 194 -7.94 16.50 -4.94
N CYS A 195 -7.73 16.93 -6.18
CA CYS A 195 -6.74 16.36 -7.10
C CYS A 195 -6.21 17.40 -8.08
N SER A 196 -5.31 17.02 -9.00
CA SER A 196 -4.88 17.90 -10.10
C SER A 196 -5.88 17.86 -11.25
N ALA A 197 -5.87 18.89 -12.12
CA ALA A 197 -6.75 19.03 -13.29
C ALA A 197 -6.93 17.72 -14.09
N ARG A 198 -5.84 17.02 -14.36
CA ARG A 198 -5.84 15.77 -15.15
C ARG A 198 -6.58 14.59 -14.50
N ASN A 199 -6.86 14.67 -13.18
CA ASN A 199 -7.53 13.59 -12.43
C ASN A 199 -8.98 13.93 -12.10
N VAL A 200 -9.49 15.10 -12.49
CA VAL A 200 -10.85 15.58 -12.13
C VAL A 200 -11.91 14.62 -12.62
N GLU A 201 -11.86 14.26 -13.90
CA GLU A 201 -12.81 13.34 -14.50
C GLU A 201 -12.79 11.96 -13.82
N MET A 202 -11.61 11.38 -13.64
CA MET A 202 -11.46 10.08 -12.99
C MET A 202 -11.95 10.11 -11.53
N VAL A 203 -11.64 11.17 -10.76
CA VAL A 203 -12.09 11.28 -9.38
C VAL A 203 -13.62 11.44 -9.30
N GLY A 204 -14.22 12.14 -10.25
CA GLY A 204 -15.70 12.21 -10.39
C GLY A 204 -16.30 10.85 -10.73
N SER A 205 -15.72 10.13 -11.71
CA SER A 205 -16.24 8.84 -12.17
C SER A 205 -16.21 7.72 -11.13
N ILE A 206 -15.28 7.78 -10.16
CA ILE A 206 -15.21 6.82 -9.06
C ILE A 206 -16.08 7.21 -7.84
N GLY A 207 -16.92 8.26 -7.96
CA GLY A 207 -17.99 8.57 -7.04
C GLY A 207 -17.80 9.82 -6.18
N ALA A 208 -16.85 10.72 -6.46
CA ALA A 208 -16.82 12.01 -5.80
C ALA A 208 -17.97 12.89 -6.27
N ASP A 209 -18.76 13.45 -5.33
CA ASP A 209 -19.88 14.36 -5.65
C ASP A 209 -19.39 15.73 -6.13
N ARG A 210 -18.21 16.12 -5.63
CA ARG A 210 -17.51 17.36 -6.03
C ARG A 210 -16.02 17.08 -6.19
N VAL A 211 -15.39 17.76 -7.13
CA VAL A 211 -13.95 17.68 -7.34
C VAL A 211 -13.36 19.09 -7.33
N VAL A 212 -12.31 19.26 -6.51
CA VAL A 212 -11.54 20.49 -6.42
C VAL A 212 -10.19 20.28 -7.10
N ASP A 213 -9.94 21.06 -8.15
CA ASP A 213 -8.64 21.12 -8.77
C ASP A 213 -7.71 22.05 -7.94
N TYR A 214 -6.74 21.48 -7.24
CA TYR A 214 -5.82 22.23 -6.38
C TYR A 214 -4.87 23.16 -7.17
N THR A 215 -4.77 23.00 -8.49
CA THR A 215 -3.95 23.89 -9.33
C THR A 215 -4.62 25.24 -9.56
N ARG A 216 -5.94 25.30 -9.35
CA ARG A 216 -6.77 26.51 -9.53
C ARG A 216 -7.36 27.01 -8.23
N THR A 217 -7.68 26.14 -7.31
CA THR A 217 -8.47 26.48 -6.12
C THR A 217 -7.86 25.87 -4.85
N ASP A 218 -7.59 26.72 -3.87
CA ASP A 218 -7.20 26.29 -2.53
C ASP A 218 -8.46 25.91 -1.72
N PHE A 219 -8.68 24.63 -1.48
CA PHE A 219 -9.83 24.13 -0.74
C PHE A 219 -9.93 24.71 0.68
N THR A 220 -8.80 25.11 1.29
CA THR A 220 -8.78 25.66 2.66
C THR A 220 -9.35 27.06 2.75
N ARG A 221 -9.67 27.69 1.61
CA ARG A 221 -10.33 29.01 1.48
C ARG A 221 -11.80 28.90 1.08
N SER A 222 -12.32 27.67 0.97
CA SER A 222 -13.74 27.43 0.66
C SER A 222 -14.64 27.89 1.82
N ALA A 223 -15.85 28.35 1.50
CA ALA A 223 -16.92 28.55 2.46
C ALA A 223 -17.53 27.23 2.97
N GLN A 224 -17.32 26.13 2.22
CA GLN A 224 -17.80 24.80 2.59
C GLN A 224 -17.13 24.32 3.86
N ARG A 225 -17.91 23.64 4.73
CA ARG A 225 -17.42 22.96 5.93
C ARG A 225 -17.50 21.46 5.73
N TYR A 226 -16.50 20.74 6.27
CA TYR A 226 -16.39 19.28 6.19
C TYR A 226 -16.39 18.66 7.59
N ASP A 227 -17.09 17.56 7.74
CA ASP A 227 -17.16 16.82 8.99
C ASP A 227 -15.93 15.92 9.16
N LEU A 228 -15.35 15.48 8.03
CA LEU A 228 -14.11 14.72 7.97
C LEU A 228 -13.23 15.24 6.84
N ILE A 229 -11.97 15.53 7.14
CA ILE A 229 -10.92 15.74 6.15
C ILE A 229 -9.95 14.58 6.24
N PHE A 230 -9.84 13.79 5.16
CA PHE A 230 -8.84 12.75 5.03
C PHE A 230 -7.67 13.26 4.18
N ASP A 231 -6.58 13.63 4.85
CA ASP A 231 -5.43 14.28 4.22
C ASP A 231 -4.30 13.28 3.96
N LEU A 232 -4.13 12.91 2.68
CA LEU A 232 -3.10 11.97 2.20
C LEU A 232 -1.83 12.69 1.69
N VAL A 233 -1.86 14.02 1.61
CA VAL A 233 -0.78 14.83 1.05
C VAL A 233 -0.03 15.61 2.13
N ALA A 234 -0.74 16.09 3.15
CA ALA A 234 -0.22 16.90 4.26
C ALA A 234 0.54 18.16 3.77
N ASN A 235 0.03 18.83 2.74
CA ASN A 235 0.60 20.05 2.16
C ASN A 235 0.10 21.33 2.84
N HIS A 236 -1.04 21.29 3.53
CA HIS A 236 -1.61 22.41 4.29
C HIS A 236 -1.30 22.31 5.79
N SER A 237 -1.35 23.46 6.50
CA SER A 237 -1.23 23.46 7.95
C SER A 237 -2.54 23.03 8.60
N PHE A 238 -2.49 22.55 9.85
CA PHE A 238 -3.70 22.28 10.64
C PHE A 238 -4.62 23.50 10.70
N PHE A 239 -4.06 24.70 10.90
CA PHE A 239 -4.84 25.93 10.95
C PHE A 239 -5.59 26.23 9.64
N ALA A 240 -4.97 25.93 8.51
CA ALA A 240 -5.63 26.10 7.21
C ALA A 240 -6.79 25.10 7.06
N CYS A 241 -6.57 23.83 7.36
CA CYS A 241 -7.61 22.78 7.30
C CYS A 241 -8.74 23.05 8.31
N ARG A 242 -8.39 23.57 9.51
CA ARG A 242 -9.36 23.90 10.55
C ARG A 242 -10.43 24.89 10.10
N ARG A 243 -10.08 25.84 9.23
CA ARG A 243 -11.04 26.84 8.72
C ARG A 243 -12.20 26.22 7.96
N VAL A 244 -11.98 25.08 7.33
CA VAL A 244 -12.98 24.36 6.54
C VAL A 244 -13.49 23.09 7.24
N LEU A 245 -13.07 22.82 8.48
CA LEU A 245 -13.69 21.81 9.33
C LEU A 245 -14.95 22.35 10.01
N SER A 246 -15.95 21.48 10.15
CA SER A 246 -17.10 21.68 11.03
C SER A 246 -16.65 21.83 12.49
N PRO A 247 -17.45 22.43 13.39
CA PRO A 247 -17.07 22.63 14.80
C PRO A 247 -16.63 21.36 15.53
N GLN A 248 -17.19 20.20 15.17
CA GLN A 248 -16.82 18.87 15.72
C GLN A 248 -16.09 17.99 14.70
N GLY A 249 -15.60 18.58 13.62
CA GLY A 249 -14.97 17.88 12.50
C GLY A 249 -13.64 17.22 12.89
N ILE A 250 -13.29 16.20 12.14
CA ILE A 250 -12.07 15.41 12.33
C ILE A 250 -11.13 15.60 11.13
N LEU A 251 -9.88 15.95 11.40
CA LEU A 251 -8.79 15.86 10.41
C LEU A 251 -8.02 14.56 10.63
N VAL A 252 -8.05 13.67 9.67
CA VAL A 252 -7.23 12.45 9.66
C VAL A 252 -6.09 12.64 8.68
N ALA A 253 -4.86 12.59 9.18
CA ALA A 253 -3.67 12.64 8.34
C ALA A 253 -3.07 11.24 8.17
N ALA A 254 -2.86 10.84 6.92
CA ALA A 254 -2.19 9.61 6.54
C ALA A 254 -1.10 9.90 5.50
N GLY A 255 -0.16 8.98 5.29
CA GLY A 255 0.81 9.11 4.21
C GLY A 255 2.11 9.82 4.58
N VAL A 256 2.63 9.57 5.78
CA VAL A 256 3.97 10.05 6.21
C VAL A 256 5.09 9.32 5.45
N GLY A 257 4.77 8.20 4.76
CA GLY A 257 5.74 7.41 3.99
C GLY A 257 6.16 8.09 2.68
N GLY A 258 7.45 8.03 2.34
CA GLY A 258 8.00 8.47 1.06
C GLY A 258 8.36 9.96 0.96
N ALA A 259 8.16 10.76 2.01
CA ALA A 259 8.58 12.15 2.01
C ALA A 259 10.10 12.30 2.14
N ASP A 260 10.67 13.28 1.45
CA ASP A 260 12.05 13.72 1.71
C ASP A 260 12.24 14.03 3.18
N GLY A 261 13.43 13.73 3.74
CA GLY A 261 13.68 13.86 5.18
C GLY A 261 13.28 15.22 5.77
N ARG A 262 13.53 16.33 5.06
CA ARG A 262 13.08 17.67 5.47
C ARG A 262 11.56 17.81 5.46
N ARG A 263 10.87 17.21 4.47
CA ARG A 263 9.41 17.19 4.38
C ARG A 263 8.81 16.31 5.47
N PHE A 264 9.46 15.20 5.81
CA PHE A 264 9.05 14.33 6.92
C PHE A 264 9.03 15.08 8.25
N TRP A 265 10.14 15.71 8.66
CA TRP A 265 10.22 16.46 9.91
C TRP A 265 9.27 17.65 9.96
N ARG A 266 9.10 18.36 8.85
CA ARG A 266 8.13 19.45 8.74
C ARG A 266 6.69 18.95 8.87
N ARG A 267 6.36 17.81 8.29
CA ARG A 267 5.04 17.17 8.43
C ARG A 267 4.82 16.72 9.86
N LEU A 268 5.79 16.02 10.46
CA LEU A 268 5.74 15.59 11.84
C LEU A 268 5.54 16.78 12.80
N GLY A 269 6.29 17.86 12.65
CA GLY A 269 6.14 19.08 13.44
C GLY A 269 4.73 19.69 13.31
N ARG A 270 4.19 19.79 12.09
CA ARG A 270 2.82 20.25 11.85
C ARG A 270 1.77 19.33 12.51
N MET A 271 2.00 18.03 12.49
CA MET A 271 1.13 17.05 13.11
C MET A 271 1.12 17.20 14.63
N LEU A 272 2.30 17.28 15.25
CA LEU A 272 2.42 17.47 16.70
C LEU A 272 1.81 18.79 17.17
N THR A 273 2.06 19.87 16.46
CA THR A 273 1.47 21.17 16.73
C THR A 273 -0.07 21.11 16.59
N GLY A 274 -0.58 20.45 15.54
CA GLY A 274 -2.01 20.26 15.35
C GLY A 274 -2.65 19.46 16.48
N ALA A 275 -2.02 18.36 16.92
CA ALA A 275 -2.50 17.53 18.02
C ALA A 275 -2.54 18.27 19.35
N LEU A 276 -1.52 19.11 19.62
CA LEU A 276 -1.49 19.94 20.83
C LEU A 276 -2.63 20.95 20.85
N ILE A 277 -2.84 21.65 19.74
CA ILE A 277 -3.89 22.67 19.63
C ILE A 277 -5.29 22.05 19.64
N ALA A 278 -5.47 20.87 19.06
CA ALA A 278 -6.73 20.14 19.07
C ALA A 278 -7.25 19.87 20.50
N ARG A 279 -6.36 19.80 21.51
CA ARG A 279 -6.76 19.65 22.92
C ARG A 279 -7.53 20.85 23.47
N PHE A 280 -7.38 22.03 22.86
CA PHE A 280 -8.05 23.29 23.26
C PHE A 280 -9.22 23.64 22.34
N THR A 281 -9.65 22.72 21.48
CA THR A 281 -10.74 22.94 20.52
C THR A 281 -11.67 21.73 20.48
N SER A 282 -12.90 21.92 20.00
CA SER A 282 -13.84 20.83 19.76
C SER A 282 -13.50 19.98 18.54
N GLN A 283 -12.63 20.48 17.65
CA GLN A 283 -12.16 19.76 16.46
C GLN A 283 -11.09 18.72 16.85
N ARG A 284 -11.06 17.60 16.13
CA ARG A 284 -10.17 16.47 16.43
C ARG A 284 -9.11 16.30 15.35
N VAL A 285 -7.94 15.83 15.77
CA VAL A 285 -6.88 15.38 14.85
C VAL A 285 -6.64 13.90 15.10
N GLY A 286 -6.87 13.09 14.08
CA GLY A 286 -6.61 11.66 14.08
C GLY A 286 -5.32 11.36 13.36
N PHE A 287 -4.44 10.60 14.02
CA PHE A 287 -3.28 9.98 13.39
C PHE A 287 -3.44 8.48 13.50
N PHE A 288 -3.10 7.77 12.44
CA PHE A 288 -3.09 6.32 12.50
C PHE A 288 -1.94 5.74 11.69
N VAL A 289 -1.55 4.56 12.08
CA VAL A 289 -0.66 3.69 11.31
C VAL A 289 -1.50 2.52 10.85
N THR A 290 -1.48 2.24 9.57
CA THR A 290 -2.19 1.10 8.97
C THR A 290 -1.76 -0.18 9.66
N ARG A 291 -2.72 -0.92 10.19
CA ARG A 291 -2.51 -2.21 10.84
C ARG A 291 -2.89 -3.32 9.89
N LEU A 292 -2.09 -4.36 9.85
CA LEU A 292 -2.45 -5.55 9.12
C LEU A 292 -3.47 -6.34 9.94
N LYS A 293 -4.72 -6.31 9.49
CA LYS A 293 -5.84 -7.06 10.07
C LYS A 293 -6.45 -7.92 8.97
N GLN A 294 -6.43 -9.22 9.13
CA GLN A 294 -6.99 -10.16 8.15
C GLN A 294 -8.48 -9.90 7.90
N ALA A 295 -9.25 -9.59 8.94
CA ALA A 295 -10.67 -9.27 8.81
C ALA A 295 -10.93 -8.07 7.86
N ASP A 296 -10.01 -7.09 7.83
CA ASP A 296 -10.10 -5.97 6.89
C ASP A 296 -9.76 -6.40 5.46
N LEU A 297 -8.81 -7.31 5.25
CA LEU A 297 -8.53 -7.91 3.93
C LEU A 297 -9.74 -8.71 3.42
N VAL A 298 -10.40 -9.46 4.27
CA VAL A 298 -11.65 -10.19 3.94
C VAL A 298 -12.76 -9.19 3.57
N THR A 299 -12.88 -8.09 4.31
CA THR A 299 -13.82 -7.00 3.96
C THR A 299 -13.52 -6.42 2.59
N LEU A 300 -12.25 -6.17 2.28
CA LEU A 300 -11.80 -5.67 0.97
C LEU A 300 -12.10 -6.69 -0.14
N ALA A 301 -11.91 -7.99 0.11
CA ALA A 301 -12.29 -9.04 -0.83
C ALA A 301 -13.78 -8.99 -1.19
N GLY A 302 -14.66 -8.89 -0.19
CA GLY A 302 -16.11 -8.78 -0.41
C GLY A 302 -16.53 -7.50 -1.18
N LEU A 303 -15.83 -6.37 -0.95
CA LEU A 303 -16.07 -5.14 -1.71
C LEU A 303 -15.63 -5.24 -3.17
N LEU A 304 -14.55 -5.97 -3.45
CA LEU A 304 -14.09 -6.28 -4.80
C LEU A 304 -15.05 -7.23 -5.50
N GLU A 305 -15.41 -8.32 -4.83
CA GLU A 305 -16.32 -9.35 -5.35
C GLU A 305 -17.67 -8.76 -5.77
N SER A 306 -18.23 -7.91 -4.90
CA SER A 306 -19.51 -7.20 -5.16
C SER A 306 -19.36 -6.01 -6.10
N ARG A 307 -18.16 -5.72 -6.62
CA ARG A 307 -17.88 -4.57 -7.50
C ARG A 307 -18.24 -3.21 -6.90
N LYS A 308 -18.40 -3.12 -5.58
CA LYS A 308 -18.62 -1.85 -4.88
C LYS A 308 -17.37 -0.97 -4.90
N VAL A 309 -16.20 -1.59 -5.09
CA VAL A 309 -14.92 -0.92 -5.22
C VAL A 309 -14.16 -1.51 -6.39
N THR A 310 -13.64 -0.64 -7.25
CA THR A 310 -12.80 -1.00 -8.38
C THR A 310 -11.47 -0.26 -8.28
N PRO A 311 -10.35 -0.98 -8.12
CA PRO A 311 -9.03 -0.35 -8.09
C PRO A 311 -8.72 0.41 -9.38
N VAL A 312 -8.25 1.65 -9.23
CA VAL A 312 -7.74 2.42 -10.36
C VAL A 312 -6.27 2.07 -10.54
N ILE A 313 -5.91 1.53 -11.70
CA ILE A 313 -4.53 1.18 -12.06
C ILE A 313 -4.01 2.17 -13.07
N ASP A 314 -2.92 2.89 -12.71
CA ASP A 314 -2.25 3.87 -13.56
C ASP A 314 -1.45 3.20 -14.67
N SER A 315 -0.67 2.20 -14.30
CA SER A 315 0.21 1.48 -15.24
C SER A 315 0.54 0.08 -14.75
N ARG A 316 0.89 -0.77 -15.74
CA ARG A 316 1.35 -2.14 -15.53
C ARG A 316 2.77 -2.26 -16.07
N HIS A 317 3.65 -2.87 -15.32
CA HIS A 317 5.05 -3.10 -15.66
C HIS A 317 5.40 -4.57 -15.44
N ARG A 318 6.37 -5.09 -16.17
CA ARG A 318 6.94 -6.42 -15.90
C ARG A 318 7.93 -6.33 -14.73
N LEU A 319 8.25 -7.45 -14.12
CA LEU A 319 9.28 -7.51 -13.06
C LEU A 319 10.62 -6.93 -13.55
N SER A 320 11.01 -7.17 -14.82
CA SER A 320 12.18 -6.56 -15.45
C SER A 320 12.17 -5.04 -15.47
N ASP A 321 10.98 -4.45 -15.56
CA ASP A 321 10.78 -3.00 -15.75
C ASP A 321 10.47 -2.27 -14.44
N THR A 322 10.73 -2.94 -13.30
CA THR A 322 10.45 -2.40 -11.96
C THR A 322 11.13 -1.04 -11.72
N SER A 323 12.32 -0.81 -12.27
CA SER A 323 13.00 0.50 -12.16
C SER A 323 12.18 1.63 -12.79
N GLU A 324 11.52 1.38 -13.91
CA GLU A 324 10.61 2.34 -14.57
C GLU A 324 9.34 2.56 -13.74
N ALA A 325 8.76 1.49 -13.21
CA ALA A 325 7.62 1.57 -12.29
C ALA A 325 7.93 2.46 -11.07
N PHE A 326 9.15 2.35 -10.50
CA PHE A 326 9.58 3.23 -9.41
C PHE A 326 9.85 4.67 -9.86
N ARG A 327 10.35 4.91 -11.08
CA ARG A 327 10.45 6.27 -11.65
C ARG A 327 9.06 6.89 -11.77
N ARG A 328 8.10 6.15 -12.33
CA ARG A 328 6.71 6.59 -12.43
C ARG A 328 6.11 6.94 -11.08
N LEU A 329 6.36 6.10 -10.06
CA LEU A 329 5.92 6.40 -8.69
C LEU A 329 6.59 7.66 -8.12
N ALA A 330 7.86 7.87 -8.43
CA ALA A 330 8.64 9.00 -7.93
C ALA A 330 8.22 10.36 -8.52
N GLU A 331 7.65 10.39 -9.71
CA GLU A 331 7.04 11.59 -10.32
C GLU A 331 5.91 12.14 -9.46
N GLY A 332 5.30 11.30 -8.59
CA GLY A 332 4.23 11.72 -7.67
C GLY A 332 2.92 12.01 -8.39
N HIS A 333 2.78 11.55 -9.61
CA HIS A 333 1.66 11.85 -10.48
C HIS A 333 0.88 10.60 -10.94
N ALA A 334 1.06 9.47 -10.32
CA ALA A 334 0.31 8.27 -10.64
C ALA A 334 -1.19 8.44 -10.38
N ARG A 335 -2.02 7.95 -11.30
CA ARG A 335 -3.48 7.88 -11.18
C ARG A 335 -3.87 6.56 -10.54
N GLY A 336 -3.95 6.52 -9.20
CA GLY A 336 -4.21 5.25 -8.50
C GLY A 336 -2.94 4.44 -8.27
N LYS A 337 -2.95 3.15 -8.62
CA LYS A 337 -1.91 2.17 -8.29
C LYS A 337 -1.04 1.81 -9.48
N ILE A 338 0.23 1.56 -9.22
CA ILE A 338 1.19 1.00 -10.19
C ILE A 338 1.36 -0.48 -9.85
N VAL A 339 1.14 -1.35 -10.84
CA VAL A 339 1.20 -2.80 -10.69
C VAL A 339 2.43 -3.36 -11.40
N VAL A 340 3.06 -4.36 -10.81
CA VAL A 340 4.15 -5.13 -11.39
C VAL A 340 3.67 -6.56 -11.58
N THR A 341 3.64 -7.03 -12.84
CA THR A 341 3.33 -8.41 -13.20
C THR A 341 4.58 -9.26 -13.13
N VAL A 342 4.43 -10.48 -12.63
CA VAL A 342 5.49 -11.46 -12.50
C VAL A 342 5.21 -12.61 -13.46
N ASP A 343 5.74 -12.48 -14.70
CA ASP A 343 5.62 -13.52 -15.73
C ASP A 343 6.61 -14.63 -15.44
N GLN A 344 6.12 -15.84 -15.33
CA GLN A 344 6.95 -17.03 -15.29
C GLN A 344 6.90 -17.67 -16.69
N ASN A 345 8.05 -17.72 -17.36
CA ASN A 345 8.24 -18.34 -18.68
C ASN A 345 7.38 -17.72 -19.80
N GLY A 346 7.76 -16.56 -20.34
CA GLY A 346 7.58 -16.19 -21.76
C GLY A 346 6.19 -16.34 -22.42
N THR A 347 5.20 -16.80 -21.71
CA THR A 347 3.87 -17.01 -22.23
C THR A 347 3.05 -15.77 -21.92
N LEU A 348 2.89 -14.92 -22.92
CA LEU A 348 1.86 -13.89 -22.95
C LEU A 348 0.52 -14.60 -22.73
N ALA A 349 -0.13 -14.38 -21.60
CA ALA A 349 -1.55 -14.63 -21.51
C ALA A 349 -2.21 -13.60 -22.42
N GLU A 350 -2.69 -14.05 -23.56
CA GLU A 350 -3.55 -13.28 -24.44
C GLU A 350 -4.75 -12.75 -23.64
N VAL A 351 -5.09 -11.49 -23.90
CA VAL A 351 -6.17 -10.67 -23.33
C VAL A 351 -7.54 -11.29 -23.58
#